data_018dffec5c329f730d9772c055223f1a
#
_entry.id   018dffec5c329f730d9772c055223f1a
#
_cell.length_a   1.000
_cell.length_b   1.000
_cell.length_c   1.000
_cell.angle_alpha   90.00
_cell.angle_beta   90.00
_cell.angle_gamma   90.00
#
_symmetry.space_group_name_H-M   'P 1'
#
loop_
_entity.id
_entity.type
_entity.pdbx_description
1 polymer ?
#
loop_
_entity_poly.entity_id
_entity_poly.type
_entity_poly.pdbx_seq_one_letter_code
_entity_poly.pdbx_strand_id
1 'polypeptide(L)'
;MSILTACGLFFSGVLTGCGAVRGENEADDGKISVVTTIFPQYDFVRQIAGDSVDLQMLLKPGEETHSYEPTPQDIIAIQNSDIFIYVGGENDAWVEDILDSMPEADMVTLKLMDCVDTLEEEHVEGMQEQPGHSHEEEEDAHHEDEAEEEDAHSAHEIDEHVWTSPVNASKIVEQIKDLLVECDPDNEQTYEANAAAYEEDLAELDGEFRSVVDSAERRLVIFGDRFPFRYFADEYGLDYYAAFPGCASDTEPSAATMAFLINKVREEKVPAVLKMELSNENIAGAIAEATGTEVRTFYSCHNLSAEEFEEGETYLSMMQKIVETLKEVLN
;
A
#
# COMPACT_ATOMS: atom_id res chain seq x y z
N MET A 1 -52.26 -54.17 52.14
CA MET A 1 -53.30 -53.13 52.11
C MET A 1 -52.93 -52.17 50.98
N SER A 2 -53.72 -52.29 49.92
CA SER A 2 -53.55 -51.50 48.64
C SER A 2 -54.12 -50.13 48.80
N ILE A 3 -53.48 -49.17 48.12
CA ILE A 3 -54.19 -47.99 47.66
C ILE A 3 -53.52 -47.56 46.30
N LEU A 4 -54.30 -47.75 45.24
CA LEU A 4 -54.08 -47.13 43.94
C LEU A 4 -54.42 -45.66 43.97
N THR A 5 -53.63 -44.86 43.34
CA THR A 5 -54.07 -43.52 42.92
C THR A 5 -53.63 -43.24 41.47
N ALA A 6 -54.62 -42.96 40.67
CA ALA A 6 -54.51 -42.73 39.24
C ALA A 6 -53.83 -41.35 38.88
N CYS A 7 -52.99 -41.35 37.91
CA CYS A 7 -52.35 -40.16 37.34
C CYS A 7 -53.04 -39.77 36.06
N GLY A 8 -53.62 -38.56 36.05
CA GLY A 8 -54.19 -37.96 34.81
C GLY A 8 -53.14 -37.30 33.94
N LEU A 9 -53.17 -37.65 32.66
CA LEU A 9 -52.36 -37.04 31.59
C LEU A 9 -52.95 -35.69 31.16
N PHE A 10 -52.22 -34.63 31.38
CA PHE A 10 -52.46 -33.35 30.71
C PHE A 10 -51.50 -33.17 29.54
N PHE A 11 -52.06 -33.17 28.34
CA PHE A 11 -51.33 -32.89 27.09
C PHE A 11 -51.39 -31.38 26.88
N SER A 12 -50.25 -30.68 27.13
CA SER A 12 -50.11 -29.27 26.76
C SER A 12 -49.25 -29.19 25.48
N GLY A 13 -49.91 -28.78 24.41
CA GLY A 13 -49.23 -28.51 23.14
C GLY A 13 -48.32 -27.29 23.25
N VAL A 14 -47.07 -27.46 22.95
CA VAL A 14 -46.10 -26.37 22.76
C VAL A 14 -46.07 -25.98 21.29
N LEU A 15 -46.55 -24.79 20.99
CA LEU A 15 -46.34 -24.12 19.71
C LEU A 15 -44.87 -23.75 19.61
N THR A 16 -44.16 -24.42 18.71
CA THR A 16 -42.81 -24.05 18.28
C THR A 16 -42.87 -22.77 17.44
N GLY A 17 -42.56 -21.65 18.03
CA GLY A 17 -42.24 -20.42 17.32
C GLY A 17 -40.90 -20.59 16.63
N CYS A 18 -40.84 -20.34 15.29
CA CYS A 18 -39.60 -20.13 14.58
C CYS A 18 -38.88 -18.91 15.16
N GLY A 19 -37.97 -19.14 16.07
CA GLY A 19 -36.97 -18.14 16.45
C GLY A 19 -35.96 -18.09 15.32
N ALA A 20 -35.84 -16.92 14.71
CA ALA A 20 -34.69 -16.62 13.86
C ALA A 20 -33.43 -16.87 14.68
N VAL A 21 -32.53 -17.67 14.16
CA VAL A 21 -31.17 -17.82 14.65
C VAL A 21 -30.50 -16.45 14.40
N ARG A 22 -30.50 -15.60 15.41
CA ARG A 22 -29.55 -14.50 15.49
C ARG A 22 -28.20 -15.17 15.67
N GLY A 23 -27.27 -14.87 14.74
CA GLY A 23 -25.87 -15.21 14.93
C GLY A 23 -25.40 -14.79 16.32
N GLU A 24 -24.53 -15.61 16.89
CA GLU A 24 -23.88 -15.30 18.16
C GLU A 24 -23.20 -13.94 17.96
N ASN A 25 -23.72 -12.91 18.63
CA ASN A 25 -23.02 -11.65 18.77
C ASN A 25 -21.72 -12.01 19.53
N GLU A 26 -20.58 -11.84 18.86
CA GLU A 26 -19.36 -11.56 19.58
C GLU A 26 -19.69 -10.41 20.55
N ALA A 27 -19.29 -10.56 21.80
CA ALA A 27 -19.55 -9.53 22.79
C ALA A 27 -18.88 -8.26 22.28
N ASP A 28 -19.67 -7.22 22.04
CA ASP A 28 -19.18 -5.87 21.80
C ASP A 28 -18.22 -5.53 22.95
N ASP A 29 -16.93 -5.60 22.72
CA ASP A 29 -15.87 -5.30 23.69
C ASP A 29 -15.66 -3.79 23.83
N GLY A 30 -16.44 -2.99 23.12
CA GLY A 30 -16.43 -1.54 23.14
C GLY A 30 -15.28 -0.91 22.37
N LYS A 31 -14.56 -1.69 21.57
CA LYS A 31 -13.50 -1.18 20.69
C LYS A 31 -14.10 -0.66 19.39
N ILE A 32 -13.49 0.41 18.85
CA ILE A 32 -13.80 0.85 17.50
C ILE A 32 -13.18 -0.10 16.48
N SER A 33 -13.90 -0.32 15.39
CA SER A 33 -13.46 -1.15 14.26
C SER A 33 -12.78 -0.31 13.20
N VAL A 34 -11.55 -0.70 12.82
CA VAL A 34 -10.74 -0.02 11.81
C VAL A 34 -10.43 -0.99 10.69
N VAL A 35 -10.80 -0.62 9.45
CA VAL A 35 -10.49 -1.38 8.25
C VAL A 35 -9.48 -0.61 7.40
N THR A 36 -8.47 -1.29 6.88
CA THR A 36 -7.43 -0.72 6.01
C THR A 36 -7.30 -1.52 4.73
N THR A 37 -6.90 -0.90 3.62
CA THR A 37 -6.72 -1.62 2.36
C THR A 37 -5.44 -2.43 2.33
N ILE A 38 -4.29 -1.84 2.66
CA ILE A 38 -2.96 -2.44 2.51
C ILE A 38 -2.12 -2.35 3.80
N PHE A 39 -0.93 -2.94 3.78
CA PHE A 39 -0.08 -3.11 4.96
C PHE A 39 0.40 -1.79 5.61
N PRO A 40 0.83 -0.73 4.91
CA PRO A 40 1.33 0.48 5.59
C PRO A 40 0.31 1.08 6.56
N GLN A 41 -0.94 1.25 6.12
CA GLN A 41 -2.01 1.79 6.96
C GLN A 41 -2.29 0.87 8.15
N TYR A 42 -2.35 -0.45 7.89
CA TYR A 42 -2.54 -1.45 8.93
C TYR A 42 -1.46 -1.34 10.00
N ASP A 43 -0.20 -1.26 9.58
CA ASP A 43 0.91 -1.16 10.54
C ASP A 43 0.88 0.17 11.31
N PHE A 44 0.61 1.30 10.65
CA PHE A 44 0.51 2.60 11.32
C PHE A 44 -0.59 2.60 12.39
N VAL A 45 -1.78 2.08 12.07
CA VAL A 45 -2.85 1.93 13.09
C VAL A 45 -2.40 1.00 14.20
N ARG A 46 -1.78 -0.14 13.88
CA ARG A 46 -1.26 -1.11 14.86
C ARG A 46 -0.26 -0.46 15.82
N GLN A 47 0.65 0.38 15.31
CA GLN A 47 1.66 1.06 16.12
C GLN A 47 1.03 2.13 17.03
N ILE A 48 0.01 2.84 16.57
CA ILE A 48 -0.66 3.89 17.33
C ILE A 48 -1.64 3.30 18.36
N ALA A 49 -2.51 2.39 17.91
CA ALA A 49 -3.63 1.93 18.71
C ALA A 49 -3.34 0.63 19.48
N GLY A 50 -2.37 -0.19 19.07
CA GLY A 50 -2.13 -1.50 19.66
C GLY A 50 -3.40 -2.35 19.69
N ASP A 51 -3.71 -2.86 20.86
CA ASP A 51 -4.91 -3.69 21.11
C ASP A 51 -6.17 -2.88 21.45
N SER A 52 -6.15 -1.54 21.32
CA SER A 52 -7.30 -0.70 21.67
C SER A 52 -8.40 -0.69 20.62
N VAL A 53 -8.13 -1.13 19.41
CA VAL A 53 -9.08 -1.19 18.29
C VAL A 53 -9.23 -2.62 17.75
N ASP A 54 -10.31 -2.88 17.00
CA ASP A 54 -10.47 -4.08 16.18
C ASP A 54 -9.99 -3.74 14.76
N LEU A 55 -8.77 -4.19 14.44
CA LEU A 55 -8.06 -3.82 13.23
C LEU A 55 -8.05 -4.93 12.19
N GLN A 56 -8.53 -4.63 10.98
CA GLN A 56 -8.54 -5.54 9.85
C GLN A 56 -7.84 -4.94 8.63
N MET A 57 -6.96 -5.71 7.99
CA MET A 57 -6.41 -5.43 6.67
C MET A 57 -7.15 -6.25 5.61
N LEU A 58 -7.57 -5.61 4.51
CA LEU A 58 -8.31 -6.27 3.42
C LEU A 58 -7.38 -7.11 2.55
N LEU A 59 -6.27 -6.53 2.09
CA LEU A 59 -5.26 -7.25 1.32
C LEU A 59 -4.52 -8.24 2.23
N LYS A 60 -4.66 -9.54 1.96
CA LYS A 60 -4.00 -10.54 2.78
C LYS A 60 -2.49 -10.56 2.55
N PRO A 61 -1.69 -10.92 3.58
CA PRO A 61 -0.26 -11.09 3.41
C PRO A 61 0.09 -12.03 2.26
N GLY A 62 0.99 -11.59 1.38
CA GLY A 62 1.42 -12.31 0.19
C GLY A 62 0.55 -12.13 -1.06
N GLU A 63 -0.56 -11.42 -0.98
CA GLU A 63 -1.39 -11.09 -2.15
C GLU A 63 -0.83 -9.87 -2.90
N GLU A 64 -1.02 -9.83 -4.21
CA GLU A 64 -0.60 -8.74 -5.09
C GLU A 64 -1.62 -7.58 -5.06
N THR A 65 -1.16 -6.35 -4.82
CA THR A 65 -2.01 -5.18 -4.66
C THR A 65 -2.73 -4.79 -5.95
N HIS A 66 -2.00 -4.74 -7.07
CA HIS A 66 -2.54 -4.24 -8.35
C HIS A 66 -3.57 -5.17 -9.01
N SER A 67 -3.79 -6.37 -8.48
CA SER A 67 -4.82 -7.30 -8.93
C SER A 67 -5.90 -7.56 -7.89
N TYR A 68 -5.91 -6.77 -6.81
CA TYR A 68 -6.89 -6.93 -5.74
C TYR A 68 -8.29 -6.51 -6.21
N GLU A 69 -9.26 -7.39 -6.00
CA GLU A 69 -10.69 -7.13 -6.19
C GLU A 69 -11.41 -7.42 -4.87
N PRO A 70 -12.20 -6.48 -4.31
CA PRO A 70 -12.86 -6.66 -3.03
C PRO A 70 -13.90 -7.79 -3.10
N THR A 71 -13.88 -8.66 -2.12
CA THR A 71 -14.90 -9.70 -1.97
C THR A 71 -16.18 -9.11 -1.32
N PRO A 72 -17.34 -9.79 -1.41
CA PRO A 72 -18.53 -9.36 -0.67
C PRO A 72 -18.32 -9.26 0.85
N GLN A 73 -17.36 -10.02 1.41
CA GLN A 73 -17.01 -9.94 2.83
C GLN A 73 -16.22 -8.68 3.15
N ASP A 74 -15.34 -8.26 2.25
CA ASP A 74 -14.59 -7.01 2.41
C ASP A 74 -15.54 -5.80 2.38
N ILE A 75 -16.51 -5.80 1.47
CA ILE A 75 -17.56 -4.76 1.42
C ILE A 75 -18.36 -4.72 2.72
N ILE A 76 -18.70 -5.88 3.30
CA ILE A 76 -19.41 -5.96 4.58
C ILE A 76 -18.51 -5.47 5.73
N ALA A 77 -17.23 -5.78 5.71
CA ALA A 77 -16.27 -5.30 6.70
C ALA A 77 -16.18 -3.76 6.67
N ILE A 78 -16.02 -3.18 5.46
CA ILE A 78 -16.01 -1.72 5.26
C ILE A 78 -17.32 -1.10 5.78
N GLN A 79 -18.49 -1.65 5.40
CA GLN A 79 -19.79 -1.12 5.82
C GLN A 79 -20.02 -1.11 7.35
N ASN A 80 -19.37 -2.01 8.06
CA ASN A 80 -19.55 -2.15 9.50
C ASN A 80 -18.39 -1.53 10.31
N SER A 81 -17.39 -0.96 9.64
CA SER A 81 -16.29 -0.30 10.34
C SER A 81 -16.67 1.10 10.82
N ASP A 82 -16.04 1.54 11.92
CA ASP A 82 -16.10 2.92 12.39
C ASP A 82 -15.15 3.81 11.59
N ILE A 83 -13.99 3.25 11.20
CA ILE A 83 -12.97 3.93 10.41
C ILE A 83 -12.56 3.06 9.23
N PHE A 84 -12.47 3.66 8.04
CA PHE A 84 -11.92 3.03 6.85
C PHE A 84 -10.78 3.87 6.27
N ILE A 85 -9.59 3.26 6.16
CA ILE A 85 -8.38 3.92 5.68
C ILE A 85 -7.93 3.26 4.37
N TYR A 86 -7.77 4.08 3.32
CA TYR A 86 -7.37 3.62 1.98
C TYR A 86 -6.34 4.57 1.35
N VAL A 87 -5.67 4.14 0.30
CA VAL A 87 -4.64 4.96 -0.35
C VAL A 87 -5.26 6.06 -1.20
N GLY A 88 -6.18 5.69 -2.06
CA GLY A 88 -6.64 6.48 -3.20
C GLY A 88 -5.84 6.16 -4.46
N GLY A 89 -6.10 6.87 -5.56
CA GLY A 89 -5.48 6.61 -6.85
C GLY A 89 -6.20 5.52 -7.64
N GLU A 90 -5.56 5.04 -8.72
CA GLU A 90 -6.19 4.11 -9.66
C GLU A 90 -6.42 2.72 -9.06
N ASN A 91 -5.50 2.23 -8.24
CA ASN A 91 -5.62 0.93 -7.61
C ASN A 91 -6.77 0.86 -6.58
N ASP A 92 -7.16 2.00 -6.03
CA ASP A 92 -8.30 2.13 -5.12
C ASP A 92 -9.56 2.73 -5.78
N ALA A 93 -9.65 2.80 -7.11
CA ALA A 93 -10.84 3.31 -7.81
C ALA A 93 -12.13 2.56 -7.41
N TRP A 94 -12.03 1.27 -7.13
CA TRP A 94 -13.12 0.45 -6.61
C TRP A 94 -13.67 0.95 -5.25
N VAL A 95 -12.83 1.63 -4.44
CA VAL A 95 -13.22 2.20 -3.14
C VAL A 95 -14.24 3.32 -3.35
N GLU A 96 -13.99 4.21 -4.29
CA GLU A 96 -14.89 5.33 -4.58
C GLU A 96 -16.27 4.81 -5.03
N ASP A 97 -16.33 3.78 -5.89
CA ASP A 97 -17.55 3.14 -6.32
C ASP A 97 -18.36 2.53 -5.14
N ILE A 98 -17.64 1.92 -4.19
CA ILE A 98 -18.26 1.34 -2.99
C ILE A 98 -18.79 2.44 -2.07
N LEU A 99 -17.99 3.47 -1.77
CA LEU A 99 -18.38 4.59 -0.92
C LEU A 99 -19.59 5.35 -1.51
N ASP A 100 -19.62 5.57 -2.82
CA ASP A 100 -20.76 6.18 -3.52
C ASP A 100 -22.03 5.34 -3.40
N SER A 101 -21.90 4.03 -3.29
CA SER A 101 -23.03 3.11 -3.08
C SER A 101 -23.58 3.12 -1.65
N MET A 102 -22.85 3.71 -0.70
CA MET A 102 -23.15 3.73 0.75
C MET A 102 -23.31 5.15 1.33
N PRO A 103 -24.15 6.02 0.76
CA PRO A 103 -24.19 7.43 1.16
C PRO A 103 -24.70 7.69 2.59
N GLU A 104 -25.22 6.67 3.28
CA GLU A 104 -25.76 6.76 4.66
C GLU A 104 -24.86 6.01 5.67
N ALA A 105 -23.63 5.62 5.30
CA ALA A 105 -22.71 5.00 6.25
C ALA A 105 -22.21 6.02 7.29
N ASP A 106 -22.27 5.66 8.58
CA ASP A 106 -21.75 6.49 9.68
C ASP A 106 -20.20 6.40 9.80
N MET A 107 -19.57 5.62 8.95
CA MET A 107 -18.13 5.38 8.90
C MET A 107 -17.35 6.65 8.53
N VAL A 108 -16.22 6.88 9.22
CA VAL A 108 -15.29 7.96 8.86
C VAL A 108 -14.20 7.38 7.95
N THR A 109 -13.83 8.11 6.89
CA THR A 109 -12.83 7.67 5.92
C THR A 109 -11.58 8.53 5.96
N LEU A 110 -10.41 7.93 5.73
CA LEU A 110 -9.14 8.63 5.53
C LEU A 110 -8.47 8.14 4.25
N LYS A 111 -8.24 9.05 3.33
CA LYS A 111 -7.49 8.82 2.08
C LYS A 111 -6.05 9.27 2.28
N LEU A 112 -5.07 8.36 2.13
CA LEU A 112 -3.66 8.67 2.38
C LEU A 112 -3.12 9.77 1.47
N MET A 113 -3.53 9.77 0.21
CA MET A 113 -3.10 10.80 -0.74
C MET A 113 -3.51 12.22 -0.32
N ASP A 114 -4.59 12.37 0.48
CA ASP A 114 -5.02 13.67 1.00
C ASP A 114 -4.18 14.14 2.20
N CYS A 115 -3.36 13.27 2.77
CA CYS A 115 -2.50 13.60 3.92
C CYS A 115 -1.19 14.31 3.53
N VAL A 116 -0.82 14.31 2.24
CA VAL A 116 0.49 14.73 1.76
C VAL A 116 0.39 15.54 0.47
N ASP A 117 1.47 16.25 0.13
CA ASP A 117 1.62 16.83 -1.20
C ASP A 117 1.92 15.70 -2.20
N THR A 118 1.09 15.56 -3.22
CA THR A 118 1.22 14.48 -4.21
C THR A 118 2.19 14.82 -5.33
N LEU A 119 2.84 13.79 -5.90
CA LEU A 119 3.73 13.88 -7.04
C LEU A 119 3.13 13.14 -8.24
N GLU A 120 3.39 13.66 -9.44
CA GLU A 120 3.07 12.95 -10.68
C GLU A 120 3.96 11.72 -10.84
N GLU A 121 3.40 10.64 -11.38
CA GLU A 121 4.19 9.48 -11.79
C GLU A 121 5.21 9.90 -12.86
N GLU A 122 6.42 9.39 -12.79
CA GLU A 122 7.50 9.75 -13.69
C GLU A 122 7.88 8.57 -14.58
N HIS A 123 7.89 8.81 -15.89
CA HIS A 123 8.42 7.87 -16.87
C HIS A 123 9.85 8.24 -17.23
N VAL A 124 10.81 7.46 -16.76
CA VAL A 124 12.22 7.67 -17.08
C VAL A 124 12.63 6.91 -18.35
N GLU A 125 13.75 7.35 -18.97
CA GLU A 125 14.28 6.73 -20.18
C GLU A 125 14.43 5.21 -20.05
N GLY A 126 13.92 4.47 -21.03
CA GLY A 126 14.05 3.01 -21.12
C GLY A 126 12.99 2.20 -20.37
N MET A 127 12.09 2.82 -19.62
CA MET A 127 10.91 2.14 -19.09
C MET A 127 10.04 1.58 -20.20
N GLN A 128 9.34 0.50 -19.90
CA GLN A 128 8.32 -0.07 -20.77
C GLN A 128 7.16 0.92 -20.91
N GLU A 129 6.83 1.30 -22.15
CA GLU A 129 5.64 2.11 -22.42
C GLU A 129 4.36 1.28 -22.19
N GLN A 130 3.39 1.85 -21.51
CA GLN A 130 2.09 1.21 -21.33
C GLN A 130 1.26 1.30 -22.64
N PRO A 131 0.55 0.24 -23.04
CA PRO A 131 -0.34 0.29 -24.20
C PRO A 131 -1.53 1.21 -23.92
N GLY A 132 -1.47 2.45 -24.30
CA GLY A 132 -2.52 3.46 -24.12
C GLY A 132 -2.01 4.90 -24.17
N HIS A 133 -0.72 5.13 -23.94
CA HIS A 133 -0.10 6.46 -23.94
C HIS A 133 0.93 6.63 -25.07
N SER A 134 0.72 6.01 -26.25
CA SER A 134 1.60 6.23 -27.40
C SER A 134 1.38 7.63 -27.98
N HIS A 135 2.31 8.53 -27.74
CA HIS A 135 2.53 9.68 -28.61
C HIS A 135 3.05 9.13 -29.94
N GLU A 136 2.14 8.91 -30.90
CA GLU A 136 2.54 8.74 -32.28
C GLU A 136 3.06 10.11 -32.80
N GLU A 137 4.36 10.30 -32.80
CA GLU A 137 4.99 11.31 -33.66
C GLU A 137 4.84 10.88 -35.11
N GLU A 138 3.67 11.12 -35.70
CA GLU A 138 3.56 11.09 -37.16
C GLU A 138 4.06 12.42 -37.74
N GLU A 139 5.32 12.40 -38.26
CA GLU A 139 5.71 13.35 -39.27
C GLU A 139 4.92 13.06 -40.55
N ASP A 140 3.92 13.88 -40.89
CA ASP A 140 3.84 14.49 -42.24
C ASP A 140 2.64 15.40 -42.49
N ALA A 141 2.98 16.56 -43.13
CA ALA A 141 2.22 17.31 -44.14
C ALA A 141 0.89 18.06 -43.77
N HIS A 142 1.10 19.37 -43.60
CA HIS A 142 0.21 20.47 -44.07
C HIS A 142 -1.27 20.19 -44.39
N HIS A 143 -2.15 20.70 -43.56
CA HIS A 143 -3.31 21.48 -44.00
C HIS A 143 -3.69 22.53 -42.94
N GLU A 144 -3.69 23.80 -43.34
CA GLU A 144 -4.29 24.93 -42.62
C GLU A 144 -5.80 24.72 -42.58
N ASP A 145 -6.38 24.67 -41.39
CA ASP A 145 -7.71 25.18 -41.14
C ASP A 145 -7.89 25.37 -39.59
N GLU A 146 -8.50 26.52 -39.27
CA GLU A 146 -8.77 26.99 -37.92
C GLU A 146 -9.65 25.97 -37.16
N ALA A 147 -9.17 25.45 -36.04
CA ALA A 147 -9.98 24.69 -35.11
C ALA A 147 -9.52 24.93 -33.68
N GLU A 148 -10.45 25.11 -32.87
CA GLU A 148 -10.50 25.31 -31.43
C GLU A 148 -9.44 24.50 -30.69
N GLU A 149 -8.68 25.18 -29.84
CA GLU A 149 -7.77 24.55 -28.88
C GLU A 149 -8.60 23.70 -27.91
N GLU A 150 -8.83 22.44 -28.23
CA GLU A 150 -9.13 21.44 -27.22
C GLU A 150 -7.77 21.10 -26.57
N ASP A 151 -7.56 21.65 -25.38
CA ASP A 151 -6.51 21.22 -24.47
C ASP A 151 -6.66 19.70 -24.27
N ALA A 152 -5.89 18.92 -25.03
CA ALA A 152 -5.64 17.53 -24.71
C ALA A 152 -4.79 17.53 -23.43
N HIS A 153 -5.45 17.63 -22.27
CA HIS A 153 -4.86 17.25 -21.01
C HIS A 153 -4.53 15.74 -21.11
N SER A 154 -3.28 15.42 -21.40
CA SER A 154 -2.75 14.14 -20.91
C SER A 154 -2.96 14.21 -19.41
N ALA A 155 -3.87 13.43 -18.87
CA ALA A 155 -4.04 13.29 -17.44
C ALA A 155 -2.70 12.75 -16.92
N HIS A 156 -1.92 13.60 -16.26
CA HIS A 156 -0.73 13.18 -15.55
C HIS A 156 -1.23 12.33 -14.37
N GLU A 157 -0.93 11.05 -14.41
CA GLU A 157 -1.27 10.14 -13.31
C GLU A 157 -0.50 10.56 -12.06
N ILE A 158 -1.17 10.58 -10.93
CA ILE A 158 -0.53 10.87 -9.65
C ILE A 158 -0.01 9.55 -9.07
N ASP A 159 1.26 9.52 -8.68
CA ASP A 159 1.82 8.37 -7.99
C ASP A 159 1.14 8.18 -6.63
N GLU A 160 0.62 7.00 -6.38
CA GLU A 160 -0.16 6.69 -5.17
C GLU A 160 0.68 6.16 -4.01
N HIS A 161 1.98 5.90 -4.22
CA HIS A 161 2.87 5.27 -3.24
C HIS A 161 3.40 6.25 -2.19
N VAL A 162 2.52 7.06 -1.64
CA VAL A 162 2.82 8.21 -0.75
C VAL A 162 3.58 7.83 0.52
N TRP A 163 3.37 6.62 1.03
CA TRP A 163 3.99 6.11 2.27
C TRP A 163 5.46 5.73 2.10
N THR A 164 5.97 5.63 0.88
CA THR A 164 7.36 5.20 0.64
C THR A 164 8.39 6.22 1.14
N SER A 165 8.01 7.49 1.32
CA SER A 165 8.82 8.47 2.05
C SER A 165 8.51 8.42 3.56
N PRO A 166 9.51 8.22 4.46
CA PRO A 166 9.32 8.30 5.90
C PRO A 166 8.77 9.66 6.37
N VAL A 167 9.09 10.73 5.66
CA VAL A 167 8.56 12.07 5.95
C VAL A 167 7.05 12.13 5.68
N ASN A 168 6.59 11.53 4.60
CA ASN A 168 5.16 11.40 4.33
C ASN A 168 4.48 10.41 5.28
N ALA A 169 5.14 9.30 5.62
CA ALA A 169 4.64 8.35 6.62
C ALA A 169 4.37 9.04 7.97
N SER A 170 5.24 9.96 8.41
CA SER A 170 5.02 10.75 9.62
C SER A 170 3.76 11.62 9.54
N LYS A 171 3.51 12.29 8.41
CA LYS A 171 2.28 13.08 8.20
C LYS A 171 1.02 12.19 8.22
N ILE A 172 1.11 11.02 7.61
CA ILE A 172 0.01 10.04 7.60
C ILE A 172 -0.28 9.53 9.02
N VAL A 173 0.76 9.20 9.79
CA VAL A 173 0.65 8.78 11.20
C VAL A 173 -0.05 9.83 12.05
N GLU A 174 0.30 11.12 11.88
CA GLU A 174 -0.36 12.23 12.56
C GLU A 174 -1.87 12.28 12.24
N GLN A 175 -2.26 12.13 10.96
CA GLN A 175 -3.67 12.13 10.56
C GLN A 175 -4.43 10.90 11.08
N ILE A 176 -3.80 9.73 11.07
CA ILE A 176 -4.39 8.51 11.64
C ILE A 176 -4.60 8.67 13.16
N LYS A 177 -3.63 9.22 13.89
CA LYS A 177 -3.73 9.52 15.31
C LYS A 177 -4.90 10.48 15.59
N ASP A 178 -5.00 11.58 14.83
CA ASP A 178 -6.08 12.56 15.02
C ASP A 178 -7.46 11.92 14.79
N LEU A 179 -7.58 11.07 13.78
CA LEU A 179 -8.81 10.35 13.48
C LEU A 179 -9.17 9.34 14.58
N LEU A 180 -8.21 8.58 15.10
CA LEU A 180 -8.41 7.66 16.20
C LEU A 180 -8.87 8.38 17.48
N VAL A 181 -8.27 9.53 17.79
CA VAL A 181 -8.66 10.37 18.94
C VAL A 181 -10.09 10.92 18.78
N GLU A 182 -10.48 11.32 17.56
CA GLU A 182 -11.83 11.79 17.28
C GLU A 182 -12.88 10.69 17.49
N CYS A 183 -12.60 9.47 17.01
CA CYS A 183 -13.54 8.35 17.07
C CYS A 183 -13.53 7.63 18.43
N ASP A 184 -12.41 7.64 19.14
CA ASP A 184 -12.24 6.97 20.45
C ASP A 184 -11.47 7.85 21.45
N PRO A 185 -12.09 8.92 21.97
CA PRO A 185 -11.45 9.87 22.87
C PRO A 185 -11.09 9.27 24.25
N ASP A 186 -11.62 8.13 24.60
CA ASP A 186 -11.27 7.47 25.87
C ASP A 186 -9.83 6.93 25.87
N ASN A 187 -9.27 6.67 24.67
CA ASN A 187 -7.89 6.21 24.47
C ASN A 187 -6.93 7.31 23.97
N GLU A 188 -7.34 8.60 23.90
CA GLU A 188 -6.57 9.75 23.40
C GLU A 188 -5.12 9.75 23.91
N GLN A 189 -4.91 9.63 25.23
CA GLN A 189 -3.55 9.68 25.81
C GLN A 189 -2.65 8.55 25.31
N THR A 190 -3.20 7.37 25.02
CA THR A 190 -2.46 6.23 24.49
C THR A 190 -2.05 6.50 23.04
N TYR A 191 -3.01 6.96 22.24
CA TYR A 191 -2.77 7.26 20.82
C TYR A 191 -1.74 8.37 20.63
N GLU A 192 -1.87 9.48 21.38
CA GLU A 192 -0.90 10.57 21.35
C GLU A 192 0.51 10.12 21.75
N ALA A 193 0.63 9.32 22.82
CA ALA A 193 1.94 8.88 23.30
C ALA A 193 2.61 7.90 22.32
N ASN A 194 1.85 6.96 21.75
CA ASN A 194 2.36 5.99 20.81
C ASN A 194 2.72 6.64 19.46
N ALA A 195 1.86 7.53 18.95
CA ALA A 195 2.13 8.27 17.72
C ALA A 195 3.40 9.13 17.86
N ALA A 196 3.56 9.86 18.97
CA ALA A 196 4.75 10.67 19.21
C ALA A 196 6.04 9.82 19.27
N ALA A 197 5.99 8.62 19.86
CA ALA A 197 7.12 7.70 19.87
C ALA A 197 7.45 7.17 18.47
N TYR A 198 6.40 6.81 17.70
CA TYR A 198 6.57 6.29 16.35
C TYR A 198 7.08 7.36 15.37
N GLU A 199 6.64 8.61 15.52
CA GLU A 199 7.16 9.76 14.75
C GLU A 199 8.64 10.04 15.06
N GLU A 200 9.10 9.81 16.32
CA GLU A 200 10.52 9.90 16.68
C GLU A 200 11.32 8.79 15.95
N ASP A 201 10.82 7.55 15.89
CA ASP A 201 11.44 6.45 15.16
C ASP A 201 11.49 6.73 13.65
N LEU A 202 10.43 7.30 13.05
CA LEU A 202 10.39 7.71 11.64
C LEU A 202 11.40 8.84 11.35
N ALA A 203 11.57 9.79 12.26
CA ALA A 203 12.56 10.85 12.12
C ALA A 203 13.99 10.32 12.23
N GLU A 204 14.25 9.31 13.08
CA GLU A 204 15.55 8.62 13.13
C GLU A 204 15.83 7.90 11.80
N LEU A 205 14.86 7.17 11.28
CA LEU A 205 14.94 6.49 9.98
C LEU A 205 15.23 7.48 8.82
N ASP A 206 14.52 8.63 8.76
CA ASP A 206 14.80 9.70 7.79
C ASP A 206 16.24 10.19 7.90
N GLY A 207 16.72 10.41 9.12
CA GLY A 207 18.11 10.80 9.39
C GLY A 207 19.14 9.78 8.90
N GLU A 208 18.84 8.49 9.04
CA GLU A 208 19.70 7.40 8.52
C GLU A 208 19.74 7.42 6.99
N PHE A 209 18.60 7.54 6.30
CA PHE A 209 18.57 7.65 4.84
C PHE A 209 19.35 8.84 4.34
N ARG A 210 19.16 10.02 4.92
CA ARG A 210 19.96 11.22 4.57
C ARG A 210 21.44 11.00 4.76
N SER A 211 21.85 10.37 5.87
CA SER A 211 23.25 10.07 6.15
C SER A 211 23.86 9.12 5.12
N VAL A 212 23.12 8.09 4.71
CA VAL A 212 23.58 7.14 3.69
C VAL A 212 23.75 7.85 2.34
N VAL A 213 22.74 8.59 1.90
CA VAL A 213 22.76 9.28 0.60
C VAL A 213 23.79 10.41 0.56
N ASP A 214 23.98 11.14 1.66
CA ASP A 214 24.97 12.24 1.73
C ASP A 214 26.42 11.72 1.69
N SER A 215 26.67 10.51 2.18
CA SER A 215 27.99 9.88 2.15
C SER A 215 28.25 8.99 0.93
N ALA A 216 27.25 8.83 0.06
CA ALA A 216 27.28 7.91 -1.07
C ALA A 216 28.21 8.37 -2.22
N GLU A 217 28.85 7.41 -2.90
CA GLU A 217 29.66 7.67 -4.10
C GLU A 217 28.80 7.92 -5.34
N ARG A 218 27.56 7.41 -5.35
CA ARG A 218 26.57 7.56 -6.43
C ARG A 218 25.17 7.81 -5.87
N ARG A 219 24.27 8.31 -6.71
CA ARG A 219 22.86 8.55 -6.34
C ARG A 219 21.90 7.79 -7.26
N LEU A 220 22.40 6.82 -8.02
CA LEU A 220 21.65 6.06 -8.99
C LEU A 220 21.34 4.65 -8.47
N VAL A 221 20.07 4.26 -8.60
CA VAL A 221 19.56 2.91 -8.38
C VAL A 221 18.93 2.35 -9.65
N ILE A 222 19.03 1.04 -9.88
CA ILE A 222 18.46 0.40 -11.08
C ILE A 222 17.58 -0.78 -10.65
N PHE A 223 16.32 -0.73 -11.07
CA PHE A 223 15.32 -1.74 -10.78
C PHE A 223 15.06 -2.63 -12.01
N GLY A 224 15.20 -3.93 -11.82
CA GLY A 224 14.65 -4.93 -12.74
C GLY A 224 13.21 -5.26 -12.36
N ASP A 225 12.39 -4.23 -12.15
CA ASP A 225 11.05 -4.32 -11.60
C ASP A 225 10.25 -3.03 -11.87
N ARG A 226 9.03 -2.89 -11.30
CA ARG A 226 8.30 -1.62 -11.15
C ARG A 226 9.03 -0.69 -10.17
N PHE A 227 8.72 0.59 -10.25
CA PHE A 227 9.33 1.61 -9.40
C PHE A 227 8.29 2.40 -8.58
N PRO A 228 7.75 1.85 -7.51
CA PRO A 228 6.80 2.54 -6.63
C PRO A 228 7.48 3.46 -5.59
N PHE A 229 8.62 4.03 -5.91
CA PHE A 229 9.45 4.79 -4.96
C PHE A 229 9.61 6.26 -5.36
N ARG A 230 8.63 6.82 -6.09
CA ARG A 230 8.69 8.20 -6.58
C ARG A 230 8.92 9.21 -5.44
N TYR A 231 8.16 9.10 -4.36
CA TYR A 231 8.30 9.97 -3.19
C TYR A 231 9.62 9.75 -2.44
N PHE A 232 10.09 8.52 -2.37
CA PHE A 232 11.39 8.20 -1.77
C PHE A 232 12.54 8.80 -2.58
N ALA A 233 12.51 8.64 -3.89
CA ALA A 233 13.54 9.17 -4.79
C ALA A 233 13.58 10.70 -4.75
N ASP A 234 12.44 11.36 -4.74
CA ASP A 234 12.32 12.81 -4.63
C ASP A 234 12.87 13.33 -3.30
N GLU A 235 12.47 12.70 -2.16
CA GLU A 235 12.88 13.10 -0.81
C GLU A 235 14.40 13.03 -0.61
N TYR A 236 15.05 11.99 -1.16
CA TYR A 236 16.50 11.77 -0.95
C TYR A 236 17.36 12.16 -2.15
N GLY A 237 16.76 12.66 -3.22
CA GLY A 237 17.47 13.07 -4.44
C GLY A 237 18.20 11.92 -5.12
N LEU A 238 17.53 10.79 -5.28
CA LEU A 238 18.03 9.61 -6.00
C LEU A 238 17.59 9.65 -7.47
N ASP A 239 18.55 9.38 -8.35
CA ASP A 239 18.27 9.05 -9.75
C ASP A 239 17.92 7.56 -9.86
N TYR A 240 17.11 7.20 -10.85
CA TYR A 240 16.73 5.81 -11.02
C TYR A 240 16.46 5.43 -12.48
N TYR A 241 16.61 4.13 -12.79
CA TYR A 241 16.05 3.47 -13.95
C TYR A 241 15.28 2.24 -13.51
N ALA A 242 14.20 1.92 -14.20
CA ALA A 242 13.36 0.77 -13.87
C ALA A 242 12.77 0.11 -15.12
N ALA A 243 12.28 -1.11 -14.99
CA ALA A 243 11.62 -1.80 -16.09
C ALA A 243 10.24 -1.22 -16.38
N PHE A 244 9.51 -0.79 -15.32
CA PHE A 244 8.15 -0.26 -15.41
C PHE A 244 7.96 0.90 -14.44
N PRO A 245 6.97 1.80 -14.69
CA PRO A 245 6.50 2.74 -13.70
C PRO A 245 5.84 2.03 -12.50
N GLY A 246 5.55 2.79 -11.43
CA GLY A 246 5.09 2.24 -10.15
C GLY A 246 3.76 1.51 -10.23
N CYS A 247 2.79 2.11 -10.92
CA CYS A 247 1.42 1.61 -11.04
C CYS A 247 1.22 0.63 -12.21
N ALA A 248 2.29 0.23 -12.93
CA ALA A 248 2.18 -0.65 -14.09
C ALA A 248 1.62 -2.02 -13.73
N SER A 249 0.66 -2.48 -14.52
CA SER A 249 0.14 -3.86 -14.47
C SER A 249 0.99 -4.85 -15.27
N ASP A 250 1.83 -4.38 -16.18
CA ASP A 250 2.70 -5.20 -17.01
C ASP A 250 3.81 -5.88 -16.20
N THR A 251 4.11 -7.12 -16.55
CA THR A 251 5.12 -7.95 -15.87
C THR A 251 6.23 -8.46 -16.78
N GLU A 252 6.15 -8.20 -18.09
CA GLU A 252 7.14 -8.65 -19.08
C GLU A 252 7.66 -7.45 -19.87
N PRO A 253 8.92 -7.01 -19.63
CA PRO A 253 9.49 -5.87 -20.34
C PRO A 253 9.86 -6.25 -21.77
N SER A 254 9.88 -5.25 -22.66
CA SER A 254 10.35 -5.41 -24.03
C SER A 254 11.84 -5.78 -24.08
N ALA A 255 12.26 -6.37 -25.19
CA ALA A 255 13.68 -6.62 -25.41
C ALA A 255 14.53 -5.31 -25.44
N ALA A 256 13.91 -4.19 -25.80
CA ALA A 256 14.55 -2.88 -25.79
C ALA A 256 14.79 -2.39 -24.35
N THR A 257 13.78 -2.47 -23.48
CA THR A 257 13.89 -2.15 -22.05
C THR A 257 14.96 -3.01 -21.38
N MET A 258 14.95 -4.33 -21.63
CA MET A 258 15.98 -5.23 -21.09
C MET A 258 17.38 -4.86 -21.54
N ALA A 259 17.58 -4.57 -22.85
CA ALA A 259 18.87 -4.16 -23.37
C ALA A 259 19.34 -2.82 -22.79
N PHE A 260 18.42 -1.87 -22.62
CA PHE A 260 18.69 -0.58 -22.01
C PHE A 260 19.19 -0.74 -20.57
N LEU A 261 18.46 -1.46 -19.72
CA LEU A 261 18.82 -1.67 -18.31
C LEU A 261 20.16 -2.43 -18.17
N ILE A 262 20.41 -3.47 -18.99
CA ILE A 262 21.70 -4.17 -19.01
C ILE A 262 22.84 -3.22 -19.37
N ASN A 263 22.64 -2.34 -20.32
CA ASN A 263 23.66 -1.37 -20.71
C ASN A 263 23.90 -0.33 -19.61
N LYS A 264 22.84 0.19 -18.99
CA LYS A 264 22.94 1.14 -17.86
C LYS A 264 23.69 0.55 -16.67
N VAL A 265 23.39 -0.69 -16.27
CA VAL A 265 24.12 -1.38 -15.19
C VAL A 265 25.62 -1.45 -15.49
N ARG A 266 26.00 -1.74 -16.76
CA ARG A 266 27.42 -1.80 -17.17
C ARG A 266 28.09 -0.44 -17.22
N GLU A 267 27.41 0.57 -17.75
CA GLU A 267 27.91 1.94 -17.90
C GLU A 267 28.14 2.60 -16.55
N GLU A 268 27.14 2.52 -15.68
CA GLU A 268 27.13 3.15 -14.36
C GLU A 268 27.83 2.30 -13.29
N LYS A 269 28.12 1.03 -13.61
CA LYS A 269 28.81 0.07 -12.74
C LYS A 269 28.14 -0.07 -11.38
N VAL A 270 26.81 -0.07 -11.35
CA VAL A 270 26.07 -0.32 -10.11
C VAL A 270 26.35 -1.75 -9.64
N PRO A 271 26.53 -1.97 -8.32
CA PRO A 271 26.92 -3.28 -7.80
C PRO A 271 25.77 -4.28 -7.78
N ALA A 272 24.52 -3.81 -7.76
CA ALA A 272 23.35 -4.67 -7.73
C ALA A 272 22.18 -4.08 -8.52
N VAL A 273 21.28 -4.96 -8.96
CA VAL A 273 19.96 -4.64 -9.53
C VAL A 273 18.91 -4.89 -8.46
N LEU A 274 17.98 -3.96 -8.33
CA LEU A 274 16.95 -4.01 -7.31
C LEU A 274 15.66 -4.65 -7.81
N LYS A 275 14.92 -5.28 -6.90
CA LYS A 275 13.55 -5.78 -7.08
C LYS A 275 12.71 -5.51 -5.84
N MET A 276 11.39 -5.53 -5.98
CA MET A 276 10.48 -5.43 -4.83
C MET A 276 10.38 -6.75 -4.04
N GLU A 277 9.83 -6.68 -2.82
CA GLU A 277 9.78 -7.78 -1.86
C GLU A 277 9.01 -9.02 -2.34
N LEU A 278 7.83 -8.88 -2.89
CA LEU A 278 7.00 -10.01 -3.36
C LEU A 278 7.17 -10.31 -4.85
N SER A 279 7.97 -9.50 -5.55
CA SER A 279 8.23 -9.68 -6.97
C SER A 279 9.09 -10.93 -7.23
N ASN A 280 8.86 -11.57 -8.38
CA ASN A 280 9.76 -12.63 -8.83
C ASN A 280 11.10 -12.07 -9.34
N GLU A 281 12.14 -12.89 -9.34
CA GLU A 281 13.49 -12.46 -9.74
C GLU A 281 13.75 -12.55 -11.25
N ASN A 282 12.77 -12.81 -12.09
CA ASN A 282 13.01 -13.12 -13.50
C ASN A 282 13.72 -12.00 -14.25
N ILE A 283 13.27 -10.76 -14.08
CA ILE A 283 13.83 -9.59 -14.77
C ILE A 283 15.15 -9.18 -14.13
N ALA A 284 15.14 -8.88 -12.82
CA ALA A 284 16.33 -8.49 -12.07
C ALA A 284 17.43 -9.54 -12.16
N GLY A 285 17.08 -10.84 -12.05
CA GLY A 285 18.01 -11.95 -12.20
C GLY A 285 18.62 -12.07 -13.59
N ALA A 286 17.82 -11.87 -14.65
CA ALA A 286 18.34 -11.87 -16.02
C ALA A 286 19.32 -10.72 -16.29
N ILE A 287 19.04 -9.52 -15.75
CA ILE A 287 19.95 -8.37 -15.84
C ILE A 287 21.23 -8.65 -15.05
N ALA A 288 21.10 -9.16 -13.82
CA ALA A 288 22.23 -9.49 -12.97
C ALA A 288 23.13 -10.57 -13.58
N GLU A 289 22.57 -11.64 -14.13
CA GLU A 289 23.32 -12.69 -14.85
C GLU A 289 24.09 -12.10 -16.05
N ALA A 290 23.42 -11.23 -16.85
CA ALA A 290 24.04 -10.62 -18.02
C ALA A 290 25.18 -9.63 -17.68
N THR A 291 25.15 -9.02 -16.50
CA THR A 291 26.09 -7.97 -16.07
C THR A 291 27.13 -8.45 -15.06
N GLY A 292 26.87 -9.57 -14.39
CA GLY A 292 27.72 -10.09 -13.32
C GLY A 292 27.53 -9.35 -11.99
N THR A 293 26.38 -8.69 -11.80
CA THR A 293 25.98 -8.00 -10.56
C THR A 293 25.13 -8.92 -9.68
N GLU A 294 24.76 -8.45 -8.50
CA GLU A 294 23.85 -9.16 -7.59
C GLU A 294 22.43 -8.62 -7.69
N VAL A 295 21.45 -9.36 -7.17
CA VAL A 295 20.07 -8.89 -6.97
C VAL A 295 19.90 -8.55 -5.49
N ARG A 296 19.25 -7.42 -5.20
CA ARG A 296 18.88 -7.03 -3.84
C ARG A 296 17.41 -6.67 -3.79
N THR A 297 16.77 -6.96 -2.65
CA THR A 297 15.39 -6.54 -2.40
C THR A 297 15.35 -5.12 -1.87
N PHE A 298 14.40 -4.36 -2.39
CA PHE A 298 14.06 -3.02 -1.94
C PHE A 298 12.58 -2.99 -1.59
N TYR A 299 12.25 -2.72 -0.34
CA TYR A 299 10.91 -2.95 0.20
C TYR A 299 9.99 -1.78 -0.09
N SER A 300 8.94 -2.00 -0.87
CA SER A 300 7.89 -0.99 -1.10
C SER A 300 6.93 -0.87 0.07
N CYS A 301 6.94 -1.85 0.94
CA CYS A 301 6.00 -1.96 2.07
C CYS A 301 4.53 -2.01 1.66
N HIS A 302 4.18 -2.22 0.40
CA HIS A 302 2.80 -2.43 -0.03
C HIS A 302 2.13 -3.58 0.73
N ASN A 303 2.86 -4.68 0.81
CA ASN A 303 2.47 -5.90 1.48
C ASN A 303 3.74 -6.63 1.92
N LEU A 304 3.58 -7.73 2.63
CA LEU A 304 4.67 -8.60 3.06
C LEU A 304 4.22 -10.05 2.96
N SER A 305 5.15 -11.00 3.04
CA SER A 305 4.81 -12.42 3.02
C SER A 305 4.03 -12.82 4.29
N ALA A 306 3.30 -13.92 4.21
CA ALA A 306 2.59 -14.46 5.38
C ALA A 306 3.55 -14.80 6.54
N GLU A 307 4.77 -15.27 6.23
CA GLU A 307 5.79 -15.56 7.23
C GLU A 307 6.27 -14.28 7.95
N GLU A 308 6.60 -13.22 7.19
CA GLU A 308 6.99 -11.92 7.75
C GLU A 308 5.87 -11.30 8.60
N PHE A 309 4.61 -11.45 8.17
CA PHE A 309 3.46 -10.98 8.94
C PHE A 309 3.31 -11.74 10.27
N GLU A 310 3.46 -13.07 10.26
CA GLU A 310 3.42 -13.91 11.46
C GLU A 310 4.60 -13.63 12.41
N GLU A 311 5.77 -13.28 11.87
CA GLU A 311 6.96 -12.87 12.62
C GLU A 311 6.84 -11.46 13.22
N GLY A 312 5.82 -10.69 12.80
CA GLY A 312 5.53 -9.36 13.32
C GLY A 312 6.39 -8.25 12.70
N GLU A 313 6.84 -8.45 11.46
CA GLU A 313 7.51 -7.38 10.70
C GLU A 313 6.68 -6.10 10.70
N THR A 314 7.35 -4.97 10.66
CA THR A 314 6.76 -3.63 10.69
C THR A 314 7.23 -2.82 9.48
N TYR A 315 6.52 -1.73 9.20
CA TYR A 315 6.97 -0.75 8.22
C TYR A 315 8.40 -0.27 8.53
N LEU A 316 8.68 0.07 9.79
CA LEU A 316 10.02 0.51 10.22
C LEU A 316 11.08 -0.57 9.99
N SER A 317 10.81 -1.83 10.34
CA SER A 317 11.79 -2.91 10.15
C SER A 317 12.08 -3.18 8.67
N MET A 318 11.06 -3.10 7.81
CA MET A 318 11.23 -3.23 6.36
C MET A 318 12.02 -2.05 5.77
N MET A 319 11.70 -0.83 6.15
CA MET A 319 12.43 0.36 5.72
C MET A 319 13.89 0.35 6.22
N GLN A 320 14.16 -0.19 7.41
CA GLN A 320 15.51 -0.36 7.92
C GLN A 320 16.35 -1.32 7.04
N LYS A 321 15.74 -2.36 6.46
CA LYS A 321 16.40 -3.24 5.47
C LYS A 321 16.79 -2.45 4.20
N ILE A 322 16.02 -1.42 3.81
CA ILE A 322 16.37 -0.52 2.70
C ILE A 322 17.63 0.29 3.04
N VAL A 323 17.76 0.79 4.28
CA VAL A 323 18.97 1.52 4.71
C VAL A 323 20.22 0.67 4.45
N GLU A 324 20.20 -0.62 4.81
CA GLU A 324 21.33 -1.54 4.59
C GLU A 324 21.55 -1.79 3.09
N THR A 325 20.47 -1.98 2.32
CA THR A 325 20.57 -2.15 0.85
C THR A 325 21.18 -0.91 0.19
N LEU A 326 20.78 0.30 0.58
CA LEU A 326 21.34 1.54 0.02
C LEU A 326 22.82 1.73 0.36
N LYS A 327 23.26 1.35 1.57
CA LYS A 327 24.69 1.36 1.93
C LYS A 327 25.54 0.50 0.99
N GLU A 328 24.98 -0.62 0.50
CA GLU A 328 25.65 -1.52 -0.44
C GLU A 328 25.61 -1.00 -1.88
N VAL A 329 24.46 -0.49 -2.34
CA VAL A 329 24.26 -0.18 -3.75
C VAL A 329 24.74 1.22 -4.15
N LEU A 330 24.84 2.14 -3.21
CA LEU A 330 25.30 3.51 -3.47
C LEU A 330 26.82 3.71 -3.29
N ASN A 331 27.56 2.69 -2.83
CA ASN A 331 29.02 2.76 -2.59
C ASN A 331 29.87 1.73 -3.35
#